data_be67d52ea3a6a13ed4ecb70edd2b02b5
#
_entry.id   be67d52ea3a6a13ed4ecb70edd2b02b5
#
_cell.length_a   1.000
_cell.length_b   1.000
_cell.length_c   1.000
_cell.angle_alpha   90.00
_cell.angle_beta   90.00
_cell.angle_gamma   90.00
#
_symmetry.space_group_name_H-M   'P 1'
#
loop_
_entity.id
_entity.type
_entity.pdbx_description
1 polymer ?
#
loop_
_entity_poly.entity_id
_entity_poly.type
_entity_poly.pdbx_seq_one_letter_code
_entity_poly.pdbx_strand_id
1 'polypeptide(L)'
;MDYVGIGKRIRMQRLKKNLSQEELAEMAGISLVHMSHIETANTKLSLPVLVDLACALGVRTDDLIFDKDHLGKDALVEELALELEGCSHAQLLALRQILASSKDAITKYLK
;
A
#
# COMPACT_ATOMS: atom_id res chain seq x y z
N MET A 1 -10.85 11.40 5.19
CA MET A 1 -10.08 10.13 5.21
C MET A 1 -11.02 8.96 5.47
N ASP A 2 -10.83 7.88 4.76
CA ASP A 2 -11.69 6.70 4.85
C ASP A 2 -11.25 5.77 5.99
N TYR A 3 -11.64 6.10 7.21
CA TYR A 3 -11.29 5.29 8.39
C TYR A 3 -11.93 3.90 8.36
N VAL A 4 -13.09 3.76 7.74
CA VAL A 4 -13.75 2.45 7.58
C VAL A 4 -12.91 1.52 6.70
N GLY A 5 -12.47 2.02 5.55
CA GLY A 5 -11.61 1.26 4.64
C GLY A 5 -10.27 0.91 5.28
N ILE A 6 -9.65 1.85 5.99
CA ILE A 6 -8.39 1.62 6.71
C ILE A 6 -8.57 0.53 7.76
N GLY A 7 -9.62 0.60 8.56
CA GLY A 7 -9.91 -0.42 9.59
C GLY A 7 -10.08 -1.81 9.00
N LYS A 8 -10.78 -1.90 7.87
CA LYS A 8 -10.96 -3.18 7.15
C LYS A 8 -9.65 -3.73 6.62
N ARG A 9 -8.77 -2.87 6.09
CA ARG A 9 -7.46 -3.30 5.58
C ARG A 9 -6.54 -3.76 6.71
N ILE A 10 -6.58 -3.08 7.84
CA ILE A 10 -5.83 -3.51 9.04
C ILE A 10 -6.31 -4.91 9.47
N ARG A 11 -7.62 -5.10 9.57
CA ARG A 11 -8.19 -6.40 9.93
C ARG A 11 -7.78 -7.50 8.95
N MET A 12 -7.85 -7.21 7.66
CA MET A 12 -7.47 -8.17 6.62
C MET A 12 -6.00 -8.58 6.75
N GLN A 13 -5.09 -7.63 6.95
CA GLN A 13 -3.66 -7.92 7.14
C GLN A 13 -3.43 -8.71 8.42
N ARG A 14 -4.16 -8.38 9.48
CA ARG A 14 -4.09 -9.11 10.75
C ARG A 14 -4.48 -10.58 10.56
N LEU A 15 -5.59 -10.83 9.89
CA LEU A 15 -6.08 -12.18 9.63
C LEU A 15 -5.12 -12.98 8.73
N LYS A 16 -4.52 -12.33 7.75
CA LYS A 16 -3.50 -12.96 6.89
C LYS A 16 -2.27 -13.41 7.68
N LYS A 17 -1.95 -12.72 8.76
CA LYS A 17 -0.82 -13.05 9.65
C LYS A 17 -1.23 -14.01 10.77
N ASN A 18 -2.49 -14.44 10.80
CA ASN A 18 -3.03 -15.29 11.86
C ASN A 18 -2.89 -14.67 13.26
N LEU A 19 -3.06 -13.35 13.33
CA LEU A 19 -2.97 -12.61 14.59
C LEU A 19 -4.38 -12.33 15.14
N SER A 20 -4.53 -12.44 16.46
CA SER A 20 -5.72 -11.94 17.15
C SER A 20 -5.64 -10.42 17.28
N GLN A 21 -6.77 -9.77 17.58
CA GLN A 21 -6.78 -8.35 17.91
C GLN A 21 -5.85 -8.04 19.08
N GLU A 22 -5.87 -8.90 20.11
CA GLU A 22 -5.05 -8.75 21.30
C GLU A 22 -3.56 -8.83 20.95
N GLU A 23 -3.17 -9.80 20.15
CA GLU A 23 -1.79 -9.97 19.72
C GLU A 23 -1.29 -8.74 18.94
N LEU A 24 -2.07 -8.26 17.97
CA LEU A 24 -1.70 -7.08 17.20
C LEU A 24 -1.65 -5.83 18.06
N ALA A 25 -2.61 -5.66 18.97
CA ALA A 25 -2.64 -4.54 19.91
C ALA A 25 -1.37 -4.51 20.77
N GLU A 26 -0.96 -5.66 21.29
CA GLU A 26 0.27 -5.78 22.06
C GLU A 26 1.50 -5.41 21.25
N MET A 27 1.60 -5.90 20.01
CA MET A 27 2.71 -5.58 19.11
C MET A 27 2.79 -4.09 18.78
N ALA A 28 1.64 -3.42 18.65
CA ALA A 28 1.57 -2.00 18.32
C ALA A 28 1.58 -1.08 19.56
N GLY A 29 1.56 -1.65 20.76
CA GLY A 29 1.59 -0.87 22.00
C GLY A 29 0.29 -0.13 22.30
N ILE A 30 -0.85 -0.66 21.88
CA ILE A 30 -2.18 -0.09 22.14
C ILE A 30 -3.07 -1.09 22.89
N SER A 31 -4.16 -0.60 23.45
CA SER A 31 -5.13 -1.46 24.15
C SER A 31 -5.97 -2.28 23.17
N LEU A 32 -6.50 -3.41 23.64
CA LEU A 32 -7.44 -4.23 22.87
C LEU A 32 -8.68 -3.43 22.47
N VAL A 33 -9.19 -2.61 23.37
CA VAL A 33 -10.37 -1.77 23.11
C VAL A 33 -10.08 -0.76 22.00
N HIS A 34 -8.91 -0.13 22.04
CA HIS A 34 -8.49 0.82 21.00
C HIS A 34 -8.32 0.12 19.65
N MET A 35 -7.72 -1.07 19.64
CA MET A 35 -7.59 -1.90 18.44
C MET A 35 -8.95 -2.22 17.82
N SER A 36 -9.90 -2.65 18.66
CA SER A 36 -11.26 -2.95 18.21
C SER A 36 -11.94 -1.72 17.59
N HIS A 37 -11.79 -0.56 18.22
CA HIS A 37 -12.35 0.69 17.70
C HIS A 37 -11.73 1.13 16.39
N ILE A 38 -10.43 0.87 16.18
CA ILE A 38 -9.75 1.16 14.93
C ILE A 38 -10.31 0.28 13.81
N GLU A 39 -10.44 -1.01 14.03
CA GLU A 39 -10.94 -1.95 13.01
C GLU A 39 -12.40 -1.69 12.63
N THR A 40 -13.20 -1.15 13.55
CA THR A 40 -14.61 -0.82 13.30
C THR A 40 -14.85 0.66 12.97
N ALA A 41 -13.79 1.45 12.88
CA ALA A 41 -13.83 2.88 12.59
C ALA A 41 -14.65 3.69 13.63
N ASN A 42 -14.68 3.25 14.88
CA ASN A 42 -15.31 3.96 16.00
C ASN A 42 -14.40 5.01 16.62
N THR A 43 -13.19 5.16 16.11
CA THR A 43 -12.22 6.18 16.51
C THR A 43 -11.42 6.64 15.32
N LYS A 44 -10.89 7.84 15.39
CA LYS A 44 -9.95 8.34 14.38
C LYS A 44 -8.57 7.78 14.68
N LEU A 45 -7.98 7.17 13.67
CA LEU A 45 -6.64 6.61 13.76
C LEU A 45 -5.60 7.75 13.72
N SER A 46 -4.73 7.80 14.73
CA SER A 46 -3.62 8.76 14.73
C SER A 46 -2.48 8.26 13.83
N LEU A 47 -1.69 9.19 13.32
CA LEU A 47 -0.54 8.85 12.47
C LEU A 47 0.48 7.95 13.19
N PRO A 48 0.88 8.23 14.45
CA PRO A 48 1.80 7.34 15.15
C PRO A 48 1.28 5.90 15.29
N VAL A 49 0.00 5.73 15.59
CA VAL A 49 -0.61 4.40 15.73
C VAL A 49 -0.66 3.69 14.37
N LEU A 50 -0.97 4.42 13.29
CA LEU A 50 -0.92 3.85 11.93
C LEU A 50 0.46 3.30 11.59
N VAL A 51 1.52 4.05 11.90
CA VAL A 51 2.90 3.61 11.66
C VAL A 51 3.22 2.38 12.51
N ASP A 52 2.84 2.38 13.79
CA ASP A 52 3.07 1.23 14.67
C ASP A 52 2.36 -0.03 14.18
N LEU A 53 1.12 0.10 13.70
CA LEU A 53 0.37 -1.01 13.13
C LEU A 53 1.00 -1.53 11.84
N ALA A 54 1.42 -0.64 10.97
CA ALA A 54 2.11 -1.01 9.73
C ALA A 54 3.40 -1.78 10.02
N CYS A 55 4.19 -1.30 10.97
CA CYS A 55 5.42 -1.98 11.41
C CYS A 55 5.12 -3.36 12.00
N ALA A 56 4.12 -3.46 12.86
CA ALA A 56 3.73 -4.72 13.49
C ALA A 56 3.26 -5.74 12.45
N LEU A 57 2.54 -5.30 11.42
CA LEU A 57 2.04 -6.15 10.35
C LEU A 57 3.09 -6.43 9.26
N GLY A 58 4.22 -5.73 9.27
CA GLY A 58 5.23 -5.88 8.24
C GLY A 58 4.79 -5.37 6.87
N VAL A 59 3.93 -4.37 6.84
CA VAL A 59 3.41 -3.76 5.62
C VAL A 59 3.75 -2.27 5.59
N ARG A 60 3.56 -1.65 4.44
CA ARG A 60 3.72 -0.20 4.29
C ARG A 60 2.45 0.51 4.76
N THR A 61 2.60 1.76 5.20
CA THR A 61 1.43 2.58 5.56
C THR A 61 0.47 2.74 4.38
N ASP A 62 0.99 2.81 3.16
CA ASP A 62 0.20 2.89 1.92
C ASP A 62 -0.73 1.69 1.76
N ASP A 63 -0.29 0.51 2.18
CA ASP A 63 -1.09 -0.72 2.11
C ASP A 63 -2.32 -0.65 3.01
N LEU A 64 -2.27 0.18 4.05
CA LEU A 64 -3.39 0.37 4.97
C LEU A 64 -4.28 1.56 4.57
N ILE A 65 -3.69 2.61 4.00
CA ILE A 65 -4.40 3.86 3.67
C ILE A 65 -5.18 3.75 2.36
N PHE A 66 -4.61 3.10 1.36
CA PHE A 66 -5.18 3.05 0.01
C PHE A 66 -5.84 1.72 -0.28
N ASP A 67 -6.86 1.78 -1.14
CA ASP A 67 -7.56 0.59 -1.61
C ASP A 67 -6.64 -0.25 -2.52
N LYS A 68 -6.73 -1.58 -2.36
CA LYS A 68 -5.90 -2.54 -3.10
C LYS A 68 -6.31 -2.73 -4.55
N ASP A 69 -7.40 -2.15 -5.01
CA ASP A 69 -7.81 -2.20 -6.41
C ASP A 69 -6.78 -1.54 -7.34
N HIS A 70 -5.86 -0.77 -6.77
CA HIS A 70 -4.71 -0.19 -7.49
C HIS A 70 -3.47 -1.11 -7.52
N LEU A 71 -3.49 -2.24 -6.82
CA LEU A 71 -2.31 -3.13 -6.69
C LEU A 71 -1.83 -3.69 -8.02
N GLY A 72 -2.74 -4.01 -8.95
CA GLY A 72 -2.37 -4.51 -10.26
C GLY A 72 -1.49 -3.52 -11.02
N LYS A 73 -1.88 -2.24 -10.99
CA LYS A 73 -1.11 -1.16 -11.62
C LYS A 73 0.20 -0.92 -10.90
N ASP A 74 0.18 -0.85 -9.57
CA ASP A 74 1.39 -0.59 -8.77
C ASP A 74 2.40 -1.73 -8.91
N ALA A 75 1.95 -2.97 -8.94
CA ALA A 75 2.81 -4.12 -9.16
C ALA A 75 3.48 -4.08 -10.53
N LEU A 76 2.74 -3.69 -11.57
CA LEU A 76 3.29 -3.53 -12.92
C LEU A 76 4.31 -2.38 -12.98
N VAL A 77 4.03 -1.27 -12.30
CA VAL A 77 4.99 -0.15 -12.23
C VAL A 77 6.26 -0.59 -11.53
N GLU A 78 6.17 -1.36 -10.45
CA GLU A 78 7.34 -1.91 -9.77
C GLU A 78 8.14 -2.87 -10.66
N GLU A 79 7.47 -3.74 -11.39
CA GLU A 79 8.12 -4.63 -12.35
C GLU A 79 8.86 -3.83 -13.43
N LEU A 80 8.24 -2.77 -13.96
CA LEU A 80 8.88 -1.89 -14.93
C LEU A 80 10.10 -1.19 -14.34
N ALA A 81 10.04 -0.76 -13.09
CA ALA A 81 11.17 -0.15 -12.39
C ALA A 81 12.34 -1.13 -12.26
N LEU A 82 12.07 -2.41 -11.98
CA LEU A 82 13.07 -3.46 -11.91
C LEU A 82 13.75 -3.70 -13.27
N GLU A 83 12.99 -3.64 -14.35
CA GLU A 83 13.54 -3.75 -15.72
C GLU A 83 14.53 -2.63 -16.03
N LEU A 84 14.38 -1.47 -15.39
CA LEU A 84 15.22 -0.31 -15.60
C LEU A 84 16.47 -0.30 -14.72
N GLU A 85 16.59 -1.22 -13.76
CA GLU A 85 17.77 -1.33 -12.90
C GLU A 85 19.00 -1.67 -13.76
N GLY A 86 20.12 -1.04 -13.46
CA GLY A 86 21.36 -1.24 -14.19
C GLY A 86 21.48 -0.42 -15.48
N CYS A 87 20.44 0.32 -15.89
CA CYS A 87 20.53 1.21 -17.03
C CYS A 87 21.31 2.48 -16.70
N SER A 88 22.14 2.94 -17.64
CA SER A 88 22.82 4.23 -17.52
C SER A 88 21.82 5.38 -17.69
N HIS A 89 22.24 6.59 -17.28
CA HIS A 89 21.41 7.78 -17.48
C HIS A 89 21.05 8.00 -18.96
N ALA A 90 22.00 7.79 -19.87
CA ALA A 90 21.75 7.90 -21.32
C ALA A 90 20.74 6.86 -21.80
N GLN A 91 20.83 5.61 -21.32
CA GLN A 91 19.88 4.56 -21.63
C GLN A 91 18.48 4.89 -21.11
N LEU A 92 18.37 5.43 -19.91
CA LEU A 92 17.08 5.84 -19.34
C LEU A 92 16.43 6.97 -20.15
N LEU A 93 17.22 7.94 -20.63
CA LEU A 93 16.72 9.01 -21.48
C LEU A 93 16.19 8.47 -22.81
N ALA A 94 16.90 7.53 -23.43
CA ALA A 94 16.47 6.90 -24.67
C ALA A 94 15.17 6.10 -24.45
N LEU A 95 15.08 5.33 -23.38
CA LEU A 95 13.90 4.57 -23.04
C LEU A 95 12.70 5.47 -22.76
N ARG A 96 12.91 6.60 -22.10
CA ARG A 96 11.85 7.59 -21.85
C ARG A 96 11.29 8.12 -23.18
N GLN A 97 12.14 8.40 -24.15
CA GLN A 97 11.74 8.88 -25.47
C GLN A 97 10.88 7.84 -26.19
N ILE A 98 11.33 6.59 -26.19
CA ILE A 98 10.60 5.47 -26.81
C ILE A 98 9.26 5.27 -26.11
N LEU A 99 9.23 5.32 -24.78
CA LEU A 99 8.03 5.17 -23.99
C LEU A 99 7.02 6.28 -24.29
N ALA A 100 7.46 7.53 -24.40
CA ALA A 100 6.59 8.65 -24.72
C ALA A 100 5.93 8.47 -26.09
N SER A 101 6.70 8.09 -27.12
CA SER A 101 6.20 7.84 -28.47
C SER A 101 5.22 6.68 -28.51
N SER A 102 5.54 5.58 -27.82
CA SER A 102 4.69 4.40 -27.73
C SER A 102 3.40 4.69 -26.96
N LYS A 103 3.48 5.46 -25.91
CA LYS A 103 2.31 5.86 -25.12
C LYS A 103 1.32 6.68 -25.94
N ASP A 104 1.81 7.61 -26.75
CA ASP A 104 0.95 8.38 -27.67
C ASP A 104 0.23 7.48 -28.67
N ALA A 105 0.93 6.53 -29.25
CA ALA A 105 0.35 5.57 -30.19
C ALA A 105 -0.70 4.70 -29.50
N ILE A 106 -0.40 4.19 -28.30
CA ILE A 106 -1.34 3.37 -27.52
C ILE A 106 -2.59 4.17 -27.16
N THR A 107 -2.41 5.39 -26.68
CA THR A 107 -3.55 6.26 -26.30
C THR A 107 -4.45 6.55 -27.49
N LYS A 108 -3.86 6.67 -28.69
CA LYS A 108 -4.59 6.95 -29.92
C LYS A 108 -5.42 5.75 -30.41
N TYR A 109 -4.89 4.53 -30.28
CA TYR A 109 -5.48 3.32 -30.87
C TYR A 109 -6.11 2.37 -29.88
N LEU A 110 -5.75 2.44 -28.59
CA LEU A 110 -6.33 1.65 -27.51
C LEU A 110 -7.01 2.58 -26.52
N LYS A 111 -8.30 2.68 -26.66
CA LYS A 111 -9.11 3.49 -25.75
C LYS A 111 -9.69 2.65 -24.62
#